data_b4fb31443df7876fef3ad820fbe89f07
#
_entry.id   b4fb31443df7876fef3ad820fbe89f07
#
_cell.length_a   1.000
_cell.length_b   1.000
_cell.length_c   1.000
_cell.angle_alpha   90.00
_cell.angle_beta   90.00
_cell.angle_gamma   90.00
#
_symmetry.space_group_name_H-M   'P 1'
#
loop_
_entity.id
_entity.type
_entity.pdbx_description
1 polymer ?
#
loop_
_entity_poly.entity_id
_entity_poly.type
_entity_poly.pdbx_seq_one_letter_code
_entity_poly.pdbx_strand_id
1 'polypeptide(L)'
;MDDTEARLRALFAHADPVPPRLDEAARAAFAWRTVDAELAELLEDAALVRGRDGPRQLSFEAPSLGIELEVVETGPRARRVTGQLLPAEPASVRVERPDAPPLEVAADELGRFELELPAGVVRLLVGRVATAWVTV
;
A
#
# COMPACT_ATOMS: atom_id res chain seq x y z
N MET A 1 -11.73 32.52 5.77
CA MET A 1 -11.67 32.35 6.25
C MET A 1 -10.89 32.14 6.08
N ASP A 2 -10.23 32.41 5.37
CA ASP A 2 -9.86 31.87 5.64
C ASP A 2 -10.47 31.41 6.61
N ASP A 3 -11.17 31.96 6.91
CA ASP A 3 -11.85 31.50 7.78
C ASP A 3 -12.63 30.51 7.24
N THR A 4 -13.02 30.58 6.02
CA THR A 4 -13.68 29.55 5.41
C THR A 4 -12.85 28.38 5.42
N GLU A 5 -11.60 28.51 5.03
CA GLU A 5 -10.81 27.42 5.03
C GLU A 5 -10.54 26.97 6.37
N ALA A 6 -10.29 27.83 7.24
CA ALA A 6 -10.08 27.43 8.56
C ALA A 6 -11.33 26.81 9.06
N ARG A 7 -12.43 27.28 8.65
CA ARG A 7 -13.60 26.73 9.11
C ARG A 7 -13.83 25.43 8.49
N LEU A 8 -13.54 25.27 7.29
CA LEU A 8 -13.64 24.02 6.67
C LEU A 8 -12.74 23.06 7.33
N ARG A 9 -11.58 23.50 7.64
CA ARG A 9 -10.71 22.66 8.28
C ARG A 9 -11.22 22.33 9.60
N ALA A 10 -11.78 23.28 10.26
CA ALA A 10 -12.32 23.03 11.54
C ALA A 10 -13.49 22.13 11.40
N LEU A 11 -14.24 22.26 10.39
CA LEU A 11 -15.32 21.37 10.19
C LEU A 11 -14.82 20.00 9.95
N PHE A 12 -13.84 19.87 9.15
CA PHE A 12 -13.28 18.60 8.95
C PHE A 12 -12.69 18.15 10.21
N ALA A 13 -12.08 19.03 10.90
CA ALA A 13 -11.39 18.66 12.04
C ALA A 13 -12.30 18.40 13.13
N HIS A 14 -13.42 18.85 13.13
CA HIS A 14 -14.20 18.51 14.14
C HIS A 14 -15.48 18.32 13.80
N ALA A 15 -15.91 18.81 12.93
CA ALA A 15 -17.16 18.57 12.69
C ALA A 15 -17.24 17.28 12.22
N ASP A 16 -16.47 16.90 11.55
CA ASP A 16 -16.54 15.83 11.03
C ASP A 16 -15.64 15.13 11.26
N PRO A 17 -15.15 15.20 11.90
CA PRO A 17 -14.17 14.55 12.03
C PRO A 17 -14.45 13.34 12.43
N VAL A 18 -15.39 12.98 12.44
CA VAL A 18 -15.61 11.82 12.61
C VAL A 18 -14.53 11.10 12.18
N PRO A 19 -13.88 10.34 12.88
CA PRO A 19 -12.76 9.61 12.44
C PRO A 19 -12.95 8.88 11.18
N PRO A 20 -13.97 8.13 11.00
CA PRO A 20 -14.07 7.45 9.73
C PRO A 20 -14.10 8.42 8.62
N ARG A 21 -14.76 9.48 8.82
CA ARG A 21 -14.83 10.39 7.81
C ARG A 21 -13.56 11.10 7.68
N LEU A 22 -12.88 11.32 8.75
CA LEU A 22 -11.65 11.94 8.68
C LEU A 22 -10.76 11.03 7.89
N ASP A 23 -10.81 9.78 8.17
CA ASP A 23 -10.01 8.86 7.42
C ASP A 23 -10.35 8.89 5.98
N GLU A 24 -11.58 8.98 5.66
CA GLU A 24 -11.95 9.05 4.31
C GLU A 24 -11.49 10.32 3.69
N ALA A 25 -11.60 11.40 4.38
CA ALA A 25 -11.16 12.66 3.86
C ALA A 25 -9.67 12.62 3.69
N ALA A 26 -8.97 12.05 4.61
CA ALA A 26 -7.54 11.98 4.51
C ALA A 26 -7.15 11.11 3.36
N ARG A 27 -7.83 10.02 3.17
CA ARG A 27 -7.51 9.16 2.07
C ARG A 27 -7.85 9.81 0.77
N ALA A 28 -8.91 10.53 0.73
CA ALA A 28 -9.29 11.22 -0.47
C ALA A 28 -8.27 12.29 -0.78
N ALA A 29 -7.82 13.00 0.23
CA ALA A 29 -6.84 14.02 0.00
C ALA A 29 -5.56 13.41 -0.45
N PHE A 30 -5.24 12.25 0.10
CA PHE A 30 -4.04 11.60 -0.29
C PHE A 30 -4.16 11.12 -1.71
N ALA A 31 -5.27 10.56 -2.04
CA ALA A 31 -5.50 10.12 -3.38
C ALA A 31 -5.42 11.29 -4.34
N TRP A 32 -5.87 12.41 -3.91
CA TRP A 32 -5.81 13.58 -4.72
C TRP A 32 -4.39 13.96 -4.99
N ARG A 33 -3.57 13.89 -3.99
CA ARG A 33 -2.19 14.26 -4.20
C ARG A 33 -1.47 13.28 -5.07
N THR A 34 -1.96 12.07 -5.20
CA THR A 34 -1.30 11.11 -6.03
C THR A 34 -2.02 10.95 -7.33
N VAL A 35 -2.78 11.94 -7.73
CA VAL A 35 -3.52 11.85 -8.96
C VAL A 35 -2.56 11.67 -10.13
N ASP A 36 -1.32 12.13 -9.99
CA ASP A 36 -0.38 11.96 -11.07
C ASP A 36 0.40 10.66 -10.95
N ALA A 37 0.14 9.88 -9.96
CA ALA A 37 0.86 8.63 -9.79
C ALA A 37 0.24 7.57 -10.67
N GLU A 38 1.04 6.61 -11.08
CA GLU A 38 0.53 5.52 -11.85
C GLU A 38 -0.10 4.53 -10.90
N LEU A 39 -1.25 4.04 -11.26
CA LEU A 39 -1.91 3.04 -10.45
C LEU A 39 -1.52 1.68 -10.97
N ALA A 40 -0.96 0.86 -10.11
CA ALA A 40 -0.64 -0.50 -10.47
C ALA A 40 -1.82 -1.38 -10.11
N GLU A 41 -2.42 -1.95 -11.11
CA GLU A 41 -3.61 -2.73 -10.89
C GLU A 41 -3.27 -4.13 -10.48
N LEU A 42 -4.08 -4.70 -9.62
CA LEU A 42 -3.87 -6.06 -9.17
C LEU A 42 -4.32 -6.98 -10.28
N LEU A 43 -3.39 -7.69 -10.86
CA LEU A 43 -3.71 -8.59 -11.93
C LEU A 43 -3.93 -10.01 -11.45
N GLU A 44 -3.25 -10.39 -10.40
CA GLU A 44 -3.36 -11.75 -9.96
C GLU A 44 -3.26 -11.83 -8.46
N ASP A 45 -4.10 -12.65 -7.86
CA ASP A 45 -4.11 -12.82 -6.43
C ASP A 45 -4.41 -14.30 -6.24
N ALA A 46 -3.38 -15.09 -6.14
CA ALA A 46 -3.57 -16.52 -6.08
C ALA A 46 -2.72 -17.16 -5.02
N ALA A 47 -3.25 -18.18 -4.42
CA ALA A 47 -2.47 -18.99 -3.51
C ALA A 47 -1.71 -19.98 -4.35
N LEU A 48 -0.44 -20.09 -4.12
CA LEU A 48 0.35 -21.02 -4.88
C LEU A 48 0.04 -22.43 -4.49
N VAL A 49 -0.36 -22.62 -3.27
CA VAL A 49 -0.66 -23.94 -2.80
C VAL A 49 -2.10 -23.99 -2.42
N ARG A 50 -2.77 -25.06 -2.78
CA ARG A 50 -4.10 -25.13 -2.48
C ARG A 50 -4.37 -25.10 -1.04
N GLY A 51 -3.50 -25.39 -0.18
CA GLY A 51 -3.74 -25.38 1.23
C GLY A 51 -3.76 -23.98 1.76
N ARG A 52 -4.32 -23.78 2.92
CA ARG A 52 -4.39 -22.50 3.50
C ARG A 52 -3.08 -22.00 3.91
N ASP A 53 -2.13 -22.86 4.17
CA ASP A 53 -0.83 -22.48 4.65
C ASP A 53 0.14 -22.14 3.55
N GLY A 54 -0.29 -22.23 2.33
CA GLY A 54 0.64 -21.97 1.24
C GLY A 54 0.88 -20.50 1.02
N PRO A 55 1.92 -20.16 0.30
CA PRO A 55 2.18 -18.78 -0.02
C PRO A 55 1.11 -18.24 -0.94
N ARG A 56 0.91 -16.94 -0.87
CA ARG A 56 -0.06 -16.29 -1.71
C ARG A 56 0.70 -15.35 -2.62
N GLN A 57 0.35 -15.34 -3.87
CA GLN A 57 1.03 -14.48 -4.81
C GLN A 57 0.13 -13.39 -5.31
N LEU A 58 0.66 -12.19 -5.37
CA LEU A 58 -0.06 -11.04 -5.84
C LEU A 58 0.78 -10.41 -6.93
N SER A 59 0.15 -10.01 -8.02
CA SER A 59 0.84 -9.35 -9.11
C SER A 59 0.15 -8.04 -9.42
N PHE A 60 0.92 -6.98 -9.48
CA PHE A 60 0.39 -5.67 -9.82
C PHE A 60 1.13 -5.17 -11.04
N GLU A 61 0.45 -4.44 -11.88
CA GLU A 61 1.10 -3.91 -13.06
C GLU A 61 0.68 -2.48 -13.35
N ALA A 62 1.64 -1.65 -13.59
CA ALA A 62 1.45 -0.29 -14.04
C ALA A 62 2.25 -0.13 -15.31
N PRO A 63 2.02 0.92 -16.09
CA PRO A 63 2.77 1.07 -17.33
C PRO A 63 4.27 1.08 -17.15
N SER A 64 4.78 1.63 -16.07
CA SER A 64 6.20 1.72 -15.91
C SER A 64 6.79 0.70 -14.97
N LEU A 65 5.98 -0.08 -14.28
CA LEU A 65 6.52 -0.93 -13.24
C LEU A 65 5.57 -2.07 -12.92
N GLY A 66 6.13 -3.25 -12.80
CA GLY A 66 5.38 -4.38 -12.29
C GLY A 66 5.87 -4.71 -10.90
N ILE A 67 4.99 -5.18 -10.06
CA ILE A 67 5.35 -5.54 -8.70
C ILE A 67 4.76 -6.91 -8.41
N GLU A 68 5.61 -7.84 -8.02
CA GLU A 68 5.14 -9.16 -7.65
C GLU A 68 5.43 -9.39 -6.20
N LEU A 69 4.47 -9.92 -5.48
CA LEU A 69 4.61 -10.16 -4.07
C LEU A 69 4.31 -11.60 -3.75
N GLU A 70 5.04 -12.13 -2.80
CA GLU A 70 4.72 -13.41 -2.24
C GLU A 70 4.47 -13.18 -0.77
N VAL A 71 3.34 -13.60 -0.27
CA VAL A 71 2.96 -13.36 1.10
C VAL A 71 2.91 -14.68 1.83
N VAL A 72 3.66 -14.79 2.91
CA VAL A 72 3.73 -16.01 3.68
C VAL A 72 3.27 -15.71 5.10
N GLU A 73 2.43 -16.58 5.63
CA GLU A 73 1.97 -16.42 6.97
C GLU A 73 3.04 -16.92 7.91
N THR A 74 3.56 -16.05 8.75
CA THR A 74 4.60 -16.46 9.68
C THR A 74 4.08 -16.54 11.10
N GLY A 75 2.83 -16.18 11.31
CA GLY A 75 2.19 -16.27 12.61
C GLY A 75 0.74 -15.89 12.45
N PRO A 76 -0.06 -15.98 13.50
CA PRO A 76 -1.48 -15.72 13.36
C PRO A 76 -1.78 -14.34 12.83
N ARG A 77 -0.95 -13.39 13.15
CA ARG A 77 -1.18 -12.06 12.65
C ARG A 77 0.06 -11.49 12.02
N ALA A 78 0.98 -12.34 11.61
CA ALA A 78 2.25 -11.89 11.06
C ALA A 78 2.39 -12.41 9.64
N ARG A 79 2.94 -11.57 8.79
CA ARG A 79 3.14 -11.93 7.41
C ARG A 79 4.54 -11.53 6.98
N ARG A 80 5.13 -12.33 6.12
CA ARG A 80 6.37 -11.96 5.49
C ARG A 80 6.07 -11.72 4.03
N VAL A 81 6.45 -10.58 3.52
CA VAL A 81 6.19 -10.22 2.15
C VAL A 81 7.51 -10.11 1.43
N THR A 82 7.65 -10.86 0.37
CA THR A 82 8.82 -10.81 -0.47
C THR A 82 8.38 -10.24 -1.80
N GLY A 83 9.05 -9.23 -2.27
CA GLY A 83 8.63 -8.55 -3.47
C GLY A 83 9.69 -8.50 -4.54
N GLN A 84 9.25 -8.32 -5.76
CA GLN A 84 10.14 -8.21 -6.90
C GLN A 84 9.61 -7.11 -7.80
N LEU A 85 10.47 -6.15 -8.10
CA LEU A 85 10.11 -5.07 -8.99
C LEU A 85 10.57 -5.42 -10.40
N LEU A 86 9.77 -5.04 -11.39
CA LEU A 86 10.06 -5.30 -12.79
C LEU A 86 9.83 -4.01 -13.57
N PRO A 87 10.87 -3.41 -14.12
CA PRO A 87 12.24 -3.93 -14.24
C PRO A 87 12.98 -3.90 -12.92
N ALA A 88 14.00 -4.71 -12.84
CA ALA A 88 14.76 -4.86 -11.64
C ALA A 88 15.66 -3.65 -11.45
N GLU A 89 15.49 -2.96 -10.35
CA GLU A 89 16.34 -1.83 -10.05
C GLU A 89 16.13 -1.44 -8.61
N PRO A 90 17.12 -0.78 -8.01
CA PRO A 90 16.96 -0.37 -6.63
C PRO A 90 15.87 0.68 -6.51
N ALA A 91 15.15 0.62 -5.43
CA ALA A 91 14.09 1.60 -5.19
C ALA A 91 13.70 1.57 -3.73
N SER A 92 13.03 2.61 -3.31
CA SER A 92 12.47 2.65 -1.98
C SER A 92 11.02 2.22 -2.08
N VAL A 93 10.62 1.28 -1.26
CA VAL A 93 9.28 0.77 -1.25
C VAL A 93 8.62 1.19 0.04
N ARG A 94 7.50 1.87 -0.07
CA ARG A 94 6.77 2.32 1.10
C ARG A 94 5.50 1.51 1.20
N VAL A 95 5.25 0.95 2.36
CA VAL A 95 4.06 0.16 2.58
C VAL A 95 3.16 0.97 3.48
N GLU A 96 2.02 1.36 2.95
CA GLU A 96 1.09 2.17 3.71
C GLU A 96 0.00 1.30 4.29
N ARG A 97 -0.43 1.67 5.48
CA ARG A 97 -1.47 0.96 6.20
C ARG A 97 -2.47 1.99 6.72
N PRO A 98 -3.74 1.69 6.71
CA PRO A 98 -4.73 2.69 7.08
C PRO A 98 -4.62 3.17 8.51
N ASP A 99 -4.29 2.26 9.41
CA ASP A 99 -4.30 2.60 10.82
C ASP A 99 -2.96 2.62 11.48
N ALA A 100 -1.89 2.68 10.76
CA ALA A 100 -0.58 2.61 11.34
C ALA A 100 0.40 3.39 10.49
N PRO A 101 1.54 3.75 11.05
CA PRO A 101 2.53 4.47 10.25
C PRO A 101 3.03 3.61 9.12
N PRO A 102 3.46 4.22 8.04
CA PRO A 102 3.97 3.44 6.93
C PRO A 102 5.30 2.79 7.27
N LEU A 103 5.58 1.72 6.59
CA LEU A 103 6.85 1.03 6.71
C LEU A 103 7.62 1.26 5.42
N GLU A 104 8.93 1.28 5.53
CA GLU A 104 9.74 1.48 4.34
C GLU A 104 10.79 0.42 4.26
N VAL A 105 11.06 -0.04 3.06
CA VAL A 105 12.08 -1.04 2.85
C VAL A 105 12.72 -0.71 1.51
N ALA A 106 13.98 -1.07 1.35
CA ALA A 106 14.70 -0.77 0.12
C ALA A 106 14.76 -2.03 -0.73
N ALA A 107 14.51 -1.87 -2.01
CA ALA A 107 14.72 -2.95 -2.95
C ALA A 107 16.17 -2.90 -3.39
N ASP A 108 16.75 -4.05 -3.59
CA ASP A 108 18.17 -4.13 -3.94
C ASP A 108 18.34 -3.96 -5.45
N GLU A 109 19.53 -4.23 -5.94
CA GLU A 109 19.83 -4.04 -7.34
C GLU A 109 19.04 -4.96 -8.22
N LEU A 110 18.55 -6.05 -7.69
CA LEU A 110 17.74 -6.95 -8.45
C LEU A 110 16.27 -6.64 -8.30
N GLY A 111 15.94 -5.55 -7.64
CA GLY A 111 14.56 -5.18 -7.45
C GLY A 111 13.85 -5.99 -6.41
N ARG A 112 14.58 -6.65 -5.53
CA ARG A 112 13.96 -7.50 -4.54
C ARG A 112 13.92 -6.85 -3.19
N PHE A 113 12.85 -7.08 -2.46
CA PHE A 113 12.73 -6.55 -1.12
C PHE A 113 11.96 -7.55 -0.28
N GLU A 114 12.14 -7.46 1.03
CA GLU A 114 11.47 -8.36 1.93
C GLU A 114 11.20 -7.64 3.22
N LEU A 115 10.05 -7.83 3.79
CA LEU A 115 9.75 -7.23 5.06
C LEU A 115 8.70 -8.06 5.78
N GLU A 116 8.61 -7.86 7.09
CA GLU A 116 7.59 -8.50 7.87
C GLU A 116 6.65 -7.46 8.37
N LEU A 117 5.38 -7.78 8.38
CA LEU A 117 4.38 -6.82 8.81
C LEU A 117 3.18 -7.54 9.39
N PRO A 118 2.37 -6.85 10.15
CA PRO A 118 1.16 -7.47 10.66
C PRO A 118 0.17 -7.69 9.54
N ALA A 119 -0.66 -8.70 9.69
CA ALA A 119 -1.71 -8.95 8.73
C ALA A 119 -2.64 -7.75 8.68
N GLY A 120 -3.16 -7.47 7.53
CA GLY A 120 -4.09 -6.35 7.40
C GLY A 120 -4.06 -5.80 6.01
N VAL A 121 -4.63 -4.62 5.88
CA VAL A 121 -4.77 -3.96 4.59
C VAL A 121 -3.56 -3.09 4.32
N VAL A 122 -2.99 -3.19 3.15
CA VAL A 122 -1.80 -2.43 2.81
C VAL A 122 -1.86 -2.00 1.36
N ARG A 123 -1.02 -1.05 1.03
CA ARG A 123 -0.80 -0.67 -0.34
C ARG A 123 0.66 -0.27 -0.46
N LEU A 124 1.25 -0.48 -1.61
CA LEU A 124 2.65 -0.17 -1.81
C LEU A 124 2.82 1.03 -2.71
N LEU A 125 3.83 1.81 -2.40
CA LEU A 125 4.19 2.93 -3.24
C LEU A 125 5.65 2.78 -3.59
N VAL A 126 5.95 2.82 -4.87
CA VAL A 126 7.31 2.72 -5.36
C VAL A 126 7.47 3.84 -6.37
N GLY A 127 8.25 4.84 -6.02
CA GLY A 127 8.38 5.99 -6.89
C GLY A 127 7.03 6.64 -7.11
N ARG A 128 6.60 6.68 -8.32
CA ARG A 128 5.32 7.28 -8.65
C ARG A 128 4.21 6.24 -8.81
N VAL A 129 4.51 5.01 -8.53
CA VAL A 129 3.55 3.95 -8.73
C VAL A 129 2.91 3.59 -7.40
N ALA A 130 1.59 3.50 -7.38
CA ALA A 130 0.87 3.12 -6.17
C ALA A 130 -0.03 1.93 -6.52
N THR A 131 -0.01 0.90 -5.68
CA THR A 131 -0.87 -0.25 -5.94
C THR A 131 -2.24 0.00 -5.34
N ALA A 132 -3.15 -0.85 -5.68
CA ALA A 132 -4.43 -0.85 -5.02
C ALA A 132 -4.24 -1.37 -3.60
N TRP A 133 -5.23 -1.10 -2.75
CA TRP A 133 -5.19 -1.63 -1.39
C TRP A 133 -5.53 -3.10 -1.42
N VAL A 134 -4.76 -3.90 -0.70
CA VAL A 134 -5.02 -5.34 -0.64
C VAL A 134 -4.88 -5.78 0.78
N THR A 135 -5.48 -6.90 1.10
CA THR A 135 -5.37 -7.49 2.43
C THR A 135 -4.34 -8.59 2.36
N VAL A 136 -3.40 -8.55 3.28
CA VAL A 136 -2.38 -9.60 3.34
C VAL A 136 -2.54 -10.41 4.60
#